data_1659c6f3939d12bb726f3889f149a42c
#
_entry.id   1659c6f3939d12bb726f3889f149a42c
#
_cell.length_a   1.000
_cell.length_b   1.000
_cell.length_c   1.000
_cell.angle_alpha   90.00
_cell.angle_beta   90.00
_cell.angle_gamma   90.00
#
_symmetry.space_group_name_H-M   'P 1'
#
loop_
_entity.id
_entity.type
_entity.pdbx_description
1 polymer ?
#
loop_
_entity_poly.entity_id
_entity_poly.type
_entity_poly.pdbx_seq_one_letter_code
_entity_poly.pdbx_strand_id
1 'polypeptide(L)'
;MAKTGSSDVAAPQPRAVAELKKELQRLVKAIVEEEEEQGGDDRRRMQSYEEALRALSALKDVSFGGNGGGRRKTTEVPEHFLCPISSEIMKDPVVLSSGQTYDRPHIEQWLNSGNQTCPKTQQVLTIPATLTSNHLVRGMISQWCSEHGTVLPSLDDDNNIDELNSLLKKLSSSSPMLDRKQATRELRLRTRRQSSFRTLVGQNPEAIPGLLSVLSSSAHDADLQEDAVTAILNLSIEDRNKKRVGDNEEAVLLLIDASSSGINMQTRSNAAAALFTLSALDSNKIKIVRLGAMRSLVGLLEHGSLSAKKDAGSAIFSLCTVRENRAVAASEGAAVVSLRMVKQGLLVAESLALLALLSSYEEAAHELAENGGVLCLLQILRESPCERSKENAVVVVHSVCVDRRRKLKEVREEEDLYGTLSDLEHVGTPRARRKAAGLLDRLRKTGHNTHYSC
;
A
#
# COMPACT_ATOMS: atom_id res chain seq x y z
N MET A 1 21.56 -47.17 -47.01
CA MET A 1 20.30 -47.43 -46.29
C MET A 1 20.55 -47.19 -44.81
N ALA A 2 20.13 -46.03 -44.31
CA ALA A 2 20.08 -45.73 -42.89
C ALA A 2 18.82 -44.86 -42.64
N LYS A 3 17.90 -45.41 -41.83
CA LYS A 3 16.61 -44.82 -41.50
C LYS A 3 16.80 -43.72 -40.46
N THR A 4 16.31 -42.54 -40.79
CA THR A 4 16.09 -41.42 -39.89
C THR A 4 14.92 -41.71 -38.98
N GLY A 5 15.14 -41.75 -37.67
CA GLY A 5 14.09 -41.79 -36.65
C GLY A 5 13.76 -40.39 -36.20
N SER A 6 12.58 -39.93 -36.59
CA SER A 6 11.93 -38.71 -36.07
C SER A 6 11.37 -39.06 -34.69
N SER A 7 11.81 -38.35 -33.65
CA SER A 7 11.20 -38.41 -32.32
C SER A 7 10.17 -37.30 -32.20
N ASP A 8 8.90 -37.65 -32.37
CA ASP A 8 7.75 -36.83 -32.03
C ASP A 8 7.75 -36.51 -30.53
N VAL A 9 7.90 -35.25 -30.19
CA VAL A 9 7.65 -34.72 -28.83
C VAL A 9 6.15 -34.54 -28.70
N ALA A 10 5.50 -35.44 -27.97
CA ALA A 10 4.07 -35.43 -27.72
C ALA A 10 3.70 -34.19 -26.88
N ALA A 11 2.76 -33.40 -27.37
CA ALA A 11 2.11 -32.35 -26.63
C ALA A 11 1.39 -32.91 -25.37
N PRO A 12 1.35 -32.19 -24.24
CA PRO A 12 0.73 -32.66 -23.01
C PRO A 12 -0.74 -33.01 -23.25
N GLN A 13 -1.17 -34.21 -22.80
CA GLN A 13 -2.49 -34.72 -23.08
C GLN A 13 -3.59 -33.83 -22.48
N PRO A 14 -4.61 -33.40 -23.24
CA PRO A 14 -5.71 -32.56 -22.79
C PRO A 14 -6.48 -33.09 -21.55
N ARG A 15 -6.40 -34.39 -21.30
CA ARG A 15 -7.01 -35.08 -20.14
C ARG A 15 -6.35 -34.70 -18.82
N ALA A 16 -5.03 -34.58 -18.74
CA ALA A 16 -4.32 -34.23 -17.51
C ALA A 16 -4.62 -32.76 -17.05
N VAL A 17 -4.74 -31.82 -17.99
CA VAL A 17 -5.12 -30.44 -17.70
C VAL A 17 -6.56 -30.34 -17.17
N ALA A 18 -7.48 -31.14 -17.75
CA ALA A 18 -8.87 -31.15 -17.33
C ALA A 18 -9.05 -31.74 -15.92
N GLU A 19 -8.27 -32.77 -15.58
CA GLU A 19 -8.27 -33.40 -14.25
C GLU A 19 -7.71 -32.47 -13.20
N LEU A 20 -6.59 -31.79 -13.44
CA LEU A 20 -5.99 -30.82 -12.54
C LEU A 20 -6.92 -29.61 -12.32
N LYS A 21 -7.64 -29.13 -13.34
CA LYS A 21 -8.65 -28.07 -13.20
C LYS A 21 -9.82 -28.50 -12.32
N LYS A 22 -10.31 -29.73 -12.48
CA LYS A 22 -11.37 -30.28 -11.64
C LYS A 22 -10.94 -30.41 -10.18
N GLU A 23 -9.72 -30.90 -9.96
CA GLU A 23 -9.18 -31.04 -8.61
C GLU A 23 -8.99 -29.69 -7.93
N LEU A 24 -8.47 -28.68 -8.64
CA LEU A 24 -8.35 -27.33 -8.14
C LEU A 24 -9.72 -26.73 -7.80
N GLN A 25 -10.72 -26.92 -8.66
CA GLN A 25 -12.09 -26.45 -8.37
C GLN A 25 -12.69 -27.12 -7.13
N ARG A 26 -12.42 -28.40 -6.92
CA ARG A 26 -12.87 -29.14 -5.73
C ARG A 26 -12.20 -28.61 -4.46
N LEU A 27 -10.89 -28.39 -4.48
CA LEU A 27 -10.13 -27.88 -3.35
C LEU A 27 -10.53 -26.44 -2.98
N VAL A 28 -10.71 -25.55 -3.99
CA VAL A 28 -11.19 -24.18 -3.76
C VAL A 28 -12.59 -24.18 -3.14
N LYS A 29 -13.48 -25.06 -3.61
CA LYS A 29 -14.82 -25.20 -3.04
C LYS A 29 -14.77 -25.67 -1.60
N ALA A 30 -13.94 -26.67 -1.27
CA ALA A 30 -13.74 -27.16 0.08
C ALA A 30 -13.20 -26.06 1.02
N ILE A 31 -12.23 -25.26 0.57
CA ILE A 31 -11.69 -24.12 1.34
C ILE A 31 -12.79 -23.09 1.66
N VAL A 32 -13.65 -22.76 0.69
CA VAL A 32 -14.75 -21.81 0.89
C VAL A 32 -15.79 -22.36 1.85
N GLU A 33 -16.14 -23.65 1.74
CA GLU A 33 -17.10 -24.31 2.63
C GLU A 33 -16.55 -24.44 4.07
N GLU A 34 -15.24 -24.72 4.25
CA GLU A 34 -14.57 -24.74 5.57
C GLU A 34 -14.45 -23.35 6.22
N GLU A 35 -14.45 -22.25 5.45
CA GLU A 35 -14.50 -20.90 6.00
C GLU A 35 -15.90 -20.53 6.56
N GLU A 36 -16.95 -21.18 6.09
CA GLU A 36 -18.32 -20.97 6.58
C GLU A 36 -18.62 -21.76 7.88
N GLU A 37 -17.86 -22.80 8.20
CA GLU A 37 -18.00 -23.59 9.45
C GLU A 37 -17.15 -23.00 10.57
N GLN A 38 -17.79 -22.37 11.55
CA GLN A 38 -17.14 -21.87 12.78
C GLN A 38 -16.70 -23.04 13.67
N GLY A 39 -15.43 -23.45 13.60
CA GLY A 39 -14.82 -24.45 14.49
C GLY A 39 -13.88 -25.46 13.85
N GLY A 40 -13.52 -25.27 12.59
CA GLY A 40 -12.61 -26.18 11.87
C GLY A 40 -11.16 -26.13 12.40
N ASP A 41 -10.54 -27.33 12.45
CA ASP A 41 -9.14 -27.52 12.84
C ASP A 41 -8.20 -26.77 11.88
N ASP A 42 -7.46 -25.77 12.38
CA ASP A 42 -6.51 -24.95 11.62
C ASP A 42 -5.48 -25.79 10.82
N ARG A 43 -5.18 -27.01 11.27
CA ARG A 43 -4.30 -27.93 10.54
C ARG A 43 -4.94 -28.46 9.26
N ARG A 44 -6.24 -28.74 9.26
CA ARG A 44 -6.97 -29.19 8.06
C ARG A 44 -7.05 -28.06 7.03
N ARG A 45 -7.37 -26.85 7.50
CA ARG A 45 -7.37 -25.66 6.61
C ARG A 45 -6.02 -25.45 5.95
N MET A 46 -4.94 -25.48 6.72
CA MET A 46 -3.58 -25.33 6.19
C MET A 46 -3.27 -26.40 5.16
N GLN A 47 -3.69 -27.65 5.39
CA GLN A 47 -3.49 -28.75 4.44
C GLN A 47 -4.28 -28.54 3.14
N SER A 48 -5.54 -28.08 3.21
CA SER A 48 -6.36 -27.77 2.03
C SER A 48 -5.75 -26.63 1.20
N TYR A 49 -5.18 -25.60 1.84
CA TYR A 49 -4.45 -24.53 1.15
C TYR A 49 -3.18 -25.03 0.47
N GLU A 50 -2.38 -25.87 1.14
CA GLU A 50 -1.16 -26.43 0.56
C GLU A 50 -1.46 -27.35 -0.65
N GLU A 51 -2.52 -28.14 -0.60
CA GLU A 51 -2.95 -28.99 -1.70
C GLU A 51 -3.44 -28.16 -2.90
N ALA A 52 -4.19 -27.07 -2.65
CA ALA A 52 -4.63 -26.16 -3.71
C ALA A 52 -3.43 -25.47 -4.38
N LEU A 53 -2.42 -25.03 -3.62
CA LEU A 53 -1.19 -24.44 -4.14
C LEU A 53 -0.39 -25.45 -4.99
N ARG A 54 -0.31 -26.72 -4.57
CA ARG A 54 0.36 -27.79 -5.37
C ARG A 54 -0.38 -28.04 -6.68
N ALA A 55 -1.72 -28.12 -6.65
CA ALA A 55 -2.54 -28.31 -7.85
C ALA A 55 -2.40 -27.14 -8.83
N LEU A 56 -2.32 -25.90 -8.31
CA LEU A 56 -2.12 -24.68 -9.09
C LEU A 56 -0.72 -24.65 -9.74
N SER A 57 0.31 -25.05 -9.00
CA SER A 57 1.68 -25.16 -9.51
C SER A 57 1.78 -26.24 -10.61
N ALA A 58 1.19 -27.41 -10.40
CA ALA A 58 1.15 -28.47 -11.39
C ALA A 58 0.39 -28.04 -12.66
N LEU A 59 -0.70 -27.30 -12.51
CA LEU A 59 -1.48 -26.76 -13.64
C LEU A 59 -0.70 -25.71 -14.42
N LYS A 60 0.09 -24.87 -13.73
CA LYS A 60 1.03 -23.93 -14.33
C LYS A 60 2.11 -24.66 -15.13
N ASP A 61 2.73 -25.69 -14.55
CA ASP A 61 3.80 -26.47 -15.21
C ASP A 61 3.30 -27.20 -16.45
N VAL A 62 2.09 -27.73 -16.42
CA VAL A 62 1.46 -28.42 -17.57
C VAL A 62 0.91 -27.44 -18.60
N SER A 63 0.38 -26.27 -18.19
CA SER A 63 -0.21 -25.29 -19.10
C SER A 63 0.82 -24.39 -19.80
N PHE A 64 1.98 -24.19 -19.19
CA PHE A 64 3.03 -23.30 -19.71
C PHE A 64 4.32 -24.04 -20.11
N GLY A 65 4.23 -25.37 -20.32
CA GLY A 65 5.28 -26.19 -20.91
C GLY A 65 6.36 -26.59 -19.92
N GLY A 66 6.20 -27.79 -19.36
CA GLY A 66 7.23 -28.42 -18.58
C GLY A 66 8.51 -28.60 -19.36
N ASN A 67 9.61 -28.17 -18.80
CA ASN A 67 10.88 -28.81 -18.98
C ASN A 67 11.68 -28.77 -17.69
N GLY A 68 11.47 -29.74 -16.82
CA GLY A 68 12.34 -30.02 -15.70
C GLY A 68 13.66 -30.57 -16.20
N GLY A 69 14.75 -30.04 -15.72
CA GLY A 69 16.08 -30.57 -15.98
C GLY A 69 17.10 -29.44 -16.14
N GLY A 70 17.91 -29.23 -15.10
CA GLY A 70 18.90 -28.16 -15.04
C GLY A 70 19.79 -28.05 -16.26
N ARG A 71 19.61 -26.98 -16.96
CA ARG A 71 20.59 -26.26 -17.78
C ARG A 71 20.01 -24.85 -17.93
N ARG A 72 20.73 -23.82 -17.48
CA ARG A 72 20.46 -22.45 -17.89
C ARG A 72 20.34 -22.43 -19.41
N LYS A 73 19.10 -22.46 -19.95
CA LYS A 73 18.89 -22.07 -21.34
C LYS A 73 19.23 -20.58 -21.38
N THR A 74 20.30 -20.25 -22.05
CA THR A 74 20.51 -18.92 -22.59
C THR A 74 19.32 -18.65 -23.50
N THR A 75 18.34 -17.91 -22.99
CA THR A 75 17.18 -17.47 -23.79
C THR A 75 17.75 -16.46 -24.76
N GLU A 76 17.80 -16.80 -26.03
CA GLU A 76 18.28 -15.87 -27.07
C GLU A 76 17.37 -14.64 -27.05
N VAL A 77 18.01 -13.47 -26.97
CA VAL A 77 17.33 -12.19 -27.01
C VAL A 77 16.70 -12.04 -28.40
N PRO A 78 15.41 -11.68 -28.51
CA PRO A 78 14.78 -11.44 -29.82
C PRO A 78 15.57 -10.43 -30.64
N GLU A 79 15.85 -10.75 -31.89
CA GLU A 79 16.72 -9.93 -32.79
C GLU A 79 16.25 -8.48 -32.92
N HIS A 80 14.93 -8.26 -32.86
CA HIS A 80 14.35 -6.91 -32.93
C HIS A 80 14.51 -6.06 -31.65
N PHE A 81 15.05 -6.65 -30.58
CA PHE A 81 15.46 -5.92 -29.37
C PHE A 81 16.94 -5.54 -29.38
N LEU A 82 17.70 -6.07 -30.33
CA LEU A 82 19.11 -5.79 -30.45
C LEU A 82 19.33 -4.56 -31.35
N CYS A 83 20.25 -3.69 -30.95
CA CYS A 83 20.67 -2.57 -31.81
C CYS A 83 21.47 -3.08 -33.02
N PRO A 84 21.10 -2.71 -34.27
CA PRO A 84 21.82 -3.17 -35.44
C PRO A 84 23.29 -2.71 -35.53
N ILE A 85 23.69 -1.73 -34.73
CA ILE A 85 25.07 -1.22 -34.68
C ILE A 85 25.89 -1.97 -33.62
N SER A 86 25.41 -2.06 -32.39
CA SER A 86 26.16 -2.64 -31.26
C SER A 86 25.88 -4.13 -31.04
N SER A 87 24.80 -4.67 -31.62
CA SER A 87 24.30 -6.03 -31.33
C SER A 87 23.93 -6.27 -29.85
N GLU A 88 23.75 -5.22 -29.08
CA GLU A 88 23.31 -5.26 -27.69
C GLU A 88 21.82 -4.90 -27.59
N ILE A 89 21.17 -5.31 -26.49
CA ILE A 89 19.77 -4.93 -26.22
C ILE A 89 19.66 -3.41 -26.14
N MET A 90 18.74 -2.86 -26.94
CA MET A 90 18.54 -1.40 -27.01
C MET A 90 18.03 -0.87 -25.67
N LYS A 91 18.69 0.14 -25.14
CA LYS A 91 18.36 0.84 -23.89
C LYS A 91 17.44 2.04 -24.14
N ASP A 92 17.69 2.80 -25.19
CA ASP A 92 16.88 3.93 -25.65
C ASP A 92 16.56 3.80 -27.15
N PRO A 93 15.61 2.92 -27.52
CA PRO A 93 15.29 2.68 -28.93
C PRO A 93 14.69 3.92 -29.59
N VAL A 94 15.30 4.35 -30.68
CA VAL A 94 14.86 5.46 -31.51
C VAL A 94 14.66 5.02 -32.95
N VAL A 95 13.66 5.57 -33.63
CA VAL A 95 13.35 5.30 -35.04
C VAL A 95 13.93 6.41 -35.90
N LEU A 96 14.63 6.02 -36.98
CA LEU A 96 15.02 6.91 -38.07
C LEU A 96 13.89 7.06 -39.12
N SER A 97 14.01 8.07 -40.00
CA SER A 97 13.10 8.23 -41.15
C SER A 97 13.08 7.02 -42.11
N SER A 98 14.09 6.17 -42.04
CA SER A 98 14.13 4.86 -42.73
C SER A 98 13.25 3.79 -42.16
N GLY A 99 12.57 4.05 -41.02
CA GLY A 99 11.76 3.07 -40.29
C GLY A 99 12.56 2.08 -39.43
N GLN A 100 13.90 2.15 -39.43
CA GLN A 100 14.76 1.27 -38.63
C GLN A 100 14.95 1.83 -37.22
N THR A 101 14.97 0.91 -36.24
CA THR A 101 15.17 1.25 -34.82
C THR A 101 16.61 0.95 -34.40
N TYR A 102 17.20 1.88 -33.68
CA TYR A 102 18.56 1.80 -33.13
C TYR A 102 18.58 2.26 -31.69
N ASP A 103 19.62 1.90 -30.94
CA ASP A 103 19.87 2.52 -29.67
C ASP A 103 20.42 3.92 -29.83
N ARG A 104 19.85 4.93 -29.16
CA ARG A 104 20.15 6.35 -29.37
C ARG A 104 21.65 6.67 -29.36
N PRO A 105 22.47 6.25 -28.35
CA PRO A 105 23.87 6.61 -28.30
C PRO A 105 24.65 6.13 -29.53
N HIS A 106 24.34 4.94 -30.01
CA HIS A 106 25.07 4.34 -31.13
C HIS A 106 24.72 5.01 -32.46
N ILE A 107 23.45 5.36 -32.66
CA ILE A 107 23.05 6.06 -33.89
C ILE A 107 23.47 7.54 -33.90
N GLU A 108 23.47 8.20 -32.73
CA GLU A 108 24.01 9.56 -32.59
C GLU A 108 25.52 9.58 -32.89
N GLN A 109 26.27 8.62 -32.36
CA GLN A 109 27.69 8.48 -32.67
C GLN A 109 27.92 8.26 -34.18
N TRP A 110 27.12 7.40 -34.85
CA TRP A 110 27.18 7.18 -36.29
C TRP A 110 26.96 8.46 -37.08
N LEU A 111 25.92 9.22 -36.74
CA LEU A 111 25.60 10.50 -37.41
C LEU A 111 26.65 11.58 -37.14
N ASN A 112 27.15 11.68 -35.91
CA ASN A 112 28.20 12.64 -35.51
C ASN A 112 29.55 12.34 -36.16
N SER A 113 29.78 11.08 -36.59
CA SER A 113 30.95 10.70 -37.37
C SER A 113 30.86 11.13 -38.82
N GLY A 114 29.84 11.92 -39.22
CA GLY A 114 29.66 12.46 -40.57
C GLY A 114 28.88 11.56 -41.52
N ASN A 115 28.35 10.44 -41.05
CA ASN A 115 27.55 9.55 -41.90
C ASN A 115 26.14 10.13 -42.10
N GLN A 116 25.68 10.10 -43.36
CA GLN A 116 24.36 10.63 -43.75
C GLN A 116 23.40 9.55 -44.25
N THR A 117 23.70 8.27 -43.96
CA THR A 117 22.89 7.14 -44.40
C THR A 117 22.49 6.25 -43.24
N CYS A 118 21.35 5.57 -43.35
CA CYS A 118 20.91 4.56 -42.42
C CYS A 118 21.87 3.35 -42.44
N PRO A 119 22.44 2.90 -41.30
CA PRO A 119 23.42 1.82 -41.29
C PRO A 119 22.91 0.49 -41.89
N LYS A 120 21.63 0.18 -41.72
CA LYS A 120 21.03 -1.10 -42.18
C LYS A 120 20.51 -1.01 -43.61
N THR A 121 19.84 0.09 -43.99
CA THR A 121 19.15 0.20 -45.27
C THR A 121 19.92 1.00 -46.33
N GLN A 122 21.01 1.70 -45.95
CA GLN A 122 21.79 2.58 -46.79
C GLN A 122 21.01 3.81 -47.35
N GLN A 123 19.77 3.98 -46.91
CA GLN A 123 18.93 5.11 -47.32
C GLN A 123 19.54 6.43 -46.82
N VAL A 124 19.61 7.43 -47.69
CA VAL A 124 20.04 8.78 -47.34
C VAL A 124 19.04 9.42 -46.39
N LEU A 125 19.53 9.96 -45.27
CA LEU A 125 18.73 10.60 -44.24
C LEU A 125 18.65 12.10 -44.48
N THR A 126 17.50 12.70 -44.12
CA THR A 126 17.35 14.16 -44.12
C THR A 126 18.15 14.76 -42.97
N ILE A 127 18.93 15.80 -43.19
CA ILE A 127 19.74 16.44 -42.16
C ILE A 127 19.05 17.74 -41.72
N PRO A 128 18.90 17.97 -40.39
CA PRO A 128 19.27 17.12 -39.29
C PRO A 128 18.36 15.87 -39.18
N ALA A 129 18.93 14.69 -38.92
CA ALA A 129 18.18 13.46 -38.77
C ALA A 129 17.26 13.53 -37.52
N THR A 130 15.97 13.37 -37.75
CA THR A 130 15.01 13.34 -36.64
C THR A 130 15.02 11.95 -35.96
N LEU A 131 15.43 11.90 -34.69
CA LEU A 131 15.40 10.71 -33.87
C LEU A 131 14.13 10.70 -33.02
N THR A 132 13.19 9.82 -33.36
CA THR A 132 11.92 9.70 -32.61
C THR A 132 12.02 8.52 -31.68
N SER A 133 11.74 8.72 -30.36
CA SER A 133 11.75 7.63 -29.35
C SER A 133 10.72 6.58 -29.71
N ASN A 134 11.13 5.29 -29.72
CA ASN A 134 10.27 4.15 -29.95
C ASN A 134 9.75 3.57 -28.63
N HIS A 135 8.72 4.21 -28.07
CA HIS A 135 8.14 3.80 -26.80
C HIS A 135 7.55 2.38 -26.83
N LEU A 136 7.07 1.92 -27.99
CA LEU A 136 6.53 0.56 -28.14
C LEU A 136 7.64 -0.49 -27.96
N VAL A 137 8.73 -0.36 -28.71
CA VAL A 137 9.88 -1.28 -28.59
C VAL A 137 10.50 -1.21 -27.21
N ARG A 138 10.61 -0.02 -26.60
CA ARG A 138 11.07 0.13 -25.21
C ARG A 138 10.19 -0.64 -24.22
N GLY A 139 8.86 -0.54 -24.36
CA GLY A 139 7.90 -1.28 -23.53
C GLY A 139 8.04 -2.81 -23.70
N MET A 140 8.17 -3.29 -24.93
CA MET A 140 8.36 -4.72 -25.24
C MET A 140 9.68 -5.25 -24.67
N ILE A 141 10.78 -4.49 -24.78
CA ILE A 141 12.08 -4.86 -24.19
C ILE A 141 11.98 -4.91 -22.67
N SER A 142 11.35 -3.92 -22.03
CA SER A 142 11.16 -3.87 -20.56
C SER A 142 10.36 -5.07 -20.06
N GLN A 143 9.28 -5.40 -20.75
CA GLN A 143 8.45 -6.57 -20.42
C GLN A 143 9.25 -7.87 -20.56
N TRP A 144 9.95 -8.06 -21.68
CA TRP A 144 10.76 -9.24 -21.92
C TRP A 144 11.86 -9.42 -20.86
N CYS A 145 12.54 -8.34 -20.50
CA CYS A 145 13.57 -8.36 -19.47
C CYS A 145 12.99 -8.71 -18.08
N SER A 146 11.81 -8.19 -17.74
CA SER A 146 11.09 -8.53 -16.51
C SER A 146 10.73 -10.02 -16.43
N GLU A 147 10.23 -10.57 -17.54
CA GLU A 147 9.84 -11.99 -17.64
C GLU A 147 11.04 -12.95 -17.58
N HIS A 148 12.22 -12.50 -18.06
CA HIS A 148 13.42 -13.35 -18.14
C HIS A 148 14.48 -13.05 -17.08
N GLY A 149 14.17 -12.14 -16.12
CA GLY A 149 15.08 -11.79 -15.03
C GLY A 149 16.37 -11.10 -15.50
N THR A 150 16.35 -10.51 -16.70
CA THR A 150 17.47 -9.76 -17.28
C THR A 150 17.36 -8.30 -16.84
N VAL A 151 18.38 -7.79 -16.14
CA VAL A 151 18.44 -6.37 -15.78
C VAL A 151 19.00 -5.62 -16.97
N LEU A 152 18.22 -4.73 -17.59
CA LEU A 152 18.74 -3.73 -18.52
C LEU A 152 19.43 -2.64 -17.70
N PRO A 153 20.74 -2.42 -17.84
CA PRO A 153 21.35 -1.18 -17.38
C PRO A 153 20.74 -0.05 -18.23
N SER A 154 19.99 0.86 -17.61
CA SER A 154 19.52 2.05 -18.33
C SER A 154 20.69 3.01 -18.49
N LEU A 155 20.77 3.71 -19.63
CA LEU A 155 21.74 4.81 -19.82
C LEU A 155 21.54 5.93 -18.80
N ASP A 156 20.31 6.00 -18.23
CA ASP A 156 19.99 6.90 -17.13
C ASP A 156 20.59 6.43 -15.79
N ASP A 157 20.99 5.15 -15.64
CA ASP A 157 21.43 4.63 -14.35
C ASP A 157 22.84 5.12 -14.00
N ASP A 158 23.78 5.18 -14.93
CA ASP A 158 25.14 5.68 -14.64
C ASP A 158 25.10 7.18 -14.36
N ASN A 159 24.37 7.97 -15.16
CA ASN A 159 24.16 9.39 -14.90
C ASN A 159 23.38 9.61 -13.57
N ASN A 160 22.39 8.77 -13.28
CA ASN A 160 21.63 8.85 -12.05
C ASN A 160 22.47 8.48 -10.81
N ILE A 161 23.43 7.54 -10.93
CA ILE A 161 24.34 7.15 -9.85
C ILE A 161 25.29 8.31 -9.52
N ASP A 162 25.94 8.91 -10.53
CA ASP A 162 26.87 10.02 -10.34
C ASP A 162 26.15 11.25 -9.78
N GLU A 163 24.97 11.53 -10.27
CA GLU A 163 24.13 12.63 -9.80
C GLU A 163 23.66 12.38 -8.37
N LEU A 164 23.21 11.16 -8.05
CA LEU A 164 22.86 10.78 -6.67
C LEU A 164 24.05 10.97 -5.74
N ASN A 165 25.24 10.49 -6.12
CA ASN A 165 26.44 10.63 -5.30
C ASN A 165 26.78 12.12 -5.08
N SER A 166 26.62 12.96 -6.12
CA SER A 166 26.79 14.41 -6.00
C SER A 166 25.77 15.04 -5.04
N LEU A 167 24.48 14.63 -5.12
CA LEU A 167 23.44 15.10 -4.20
C LEU A 167 23.71 14.66 -2.76
N LEU A 168 24.08 13.39 -2.54
CA LEU A 168 24.38 12.88 -1.22
C LEU A 168 25.58 13.58 -0.57
N LYS A 169 26.61 13.88 -1.36
CA LYS A 169 27.76 14.67 -0.87
C LYS A 169 27.32 16.06 -0.38
N LYS A 170 26.36 16.70 -1.05
CA LYS A 170 25.80 18.00 -0.64
C LYS A 170 24.89 17.91 0.60
N LEU A 171 24.37 16.73 0.97
CA LEU A 171 23.60 16.56 2.22
C LEU A 171 24.48 16.56 3.48
N SER A 172 25.78 16.38 3.33
CA SER A 172 26.71 16.37 4.46
C SER A 172 26.57 17.60 5.33
N SER A 173 26.70 17.42 6.66
CA SER A 173 26.66 18.50 7.65
C SER A 173 27.75 19.57 7.43
N SER A 174 28.85 19.20 6.76
CA SER A 174 29.93 20.12 6.39
C SER A 174 29.61 20.98 5.15
N SER A 175 28.55 20.68 4.40
CA SER A 175 28.15 21.45 3.22
C SER A 175 27.42 22.74 3.60
N PRO A 176 27.54 23.79 2.76
CA PRO A 176 26.77 25.02 2.93
C PRO A 176 25.27 24.73 3.00
N MET A 177 24.54 25.48 3.83
CA MET A 177 23.09 25.32 4.02
C MET A 177 22.32 25.41 2.69
N LEU A 178 22.73 26.30 1.78
CA LEU A 178 22.10 26.45 0.47
C LEU A 178 22.22 25.17 -0.37
N ASP A 179 23.42 24.54 -0.37
CA ASP A 179 23.64 23.30 -1.11
C ASP A 179 22.80 22.14 -0.53
N ARG A 180 22.69 22.07 0.80
CA ARG A 180 21.85 21.09 1.48
C ARG A 180 20.37 21.24 1.09
N LYS A 181 19.85 22.49 1.08
CA LYS A 181 18.47 22.78 0.66
C LYS A 181 18.25 22.35 -0.79
N GLN A 182 19.14 22.74 -1.71
CA GLN A 182 18.99 22.39 -3.12
C GLN A 182 19.04 20.89 -3.34
N ALA A 183 19.96 20.18 -2.69
CA ALA A 183 20.07 18.73 -2.81
C ALA A 183 18.84 18.00 -2.24
N THR A 184 18.34 18.42 -1.07
CA THR A 184 17.13 17.84 -0.48
C THR A 184 15.91 18.05 -1.34
N ARG A 185 15.75 19.26 -1.89
CA ARG A 185 14.64 19.58 -2.80
C ARG A 185 14.72 18.76 -4.08
N GLU A 186 15.90 18.60 -4.65
CA GLU A 186 16.09 17.79 -5.88
C GLU A 186 15.78 16.31 -5.59
N LEU A 187 16.24 15.76 -4.47
CA LEU A 187 15.88 14.40 -4.02
C LEU A 187 14.37 14.24 -3.89
N ARG A 188 13.68 15.20 -3.23
CA ARG A 188 12.21 15.19 -3.14
C ARG A 188 11.55 15.15 -4.51
N LEU A 189 11.97 16.01 -5.45
CA LEU A 189 11.35 16.11 -6.76
C LEU A 189 11.58 14.84 -7.60
N ARG A 190 12.78 14.28 -7.57
CA ARG A 190 13.12 13.08 -8.35
C ARG A 190 12.50 11.82 -7.77
N THR A 191 12.53 11.65 -6.43
CA THR A 191 11.87 10.51 -5.76
C THR A 191 10.36 10.53 -5.95
N ARG A 192 9.75 11.72 -6.12
CA ARG A 192 8.32 11.84 -6.47
C ARG A 192 8.02 11.33 -7.88
N ARG A 193 8.86 11.67 -8.85
CA ARG A 193 8.60 11.45 -10.28
C ARG A 193 9.05 10.08 -10.80
N GLN A 194 10.16 9.56 -10.28
CA GLN A 194 10.87 8.41 -10.85
C GLN A 194 10.92 7.24 -9.87
N SER A 195 10.26 6.12 -10.23
CA SER A 195 10.29 4.90 -9.40
C SER A 195 11.69 4.28 -9.36
N SER A 196 12.40 4.24 -10.52
CA SER A 196 13.78 3.75 -10.61
C SER A 196 14.71 4.54 -9.69
N PHE A 197 14.57 5.88 -9.64
CA PHE A 197 15.36 6.72 -8.76
C PHE A 197 15.07 6.43 -7.26
N ARG A 198 13.82 6.14 -6.87
CA ARG A 198 13.52 5.70 -5.49
C ARG A 198 14.26 4.42 -5.13
N THR A 199 14.31 3.46 -6.05
CA THR A 199 15.03 2.20 -5.86
C THR A 199 16.53 2.46 -5.72
N LEU A 200 17.10 3.29 -6.60
CA LEU A 200 18.51 3.66 -6.58
C LEU A 200 18.92 4.36 -5.28
N VAL A 201 18.17 5.38 -4.86
CA VAL A 201 18.39 6.08 -3.58
C VAL A 201 18.31 5.11 -2.40
N GLY A 202 17.30 4.24 -2.38
CA GLY A 202 17.13 3.26 -1.33
C GLY A 202 18.26 2.19 -1.27
N GLN A 203 18.93 1.91 -2.38
CA GLN A 203 20.06 0.98 -2.42
C GLN A 203 21.35 1.60 -1.86
N ASN A 204 21.47 2.92 -1.93
CA ASN A 204 22.63 3.62 -1.40
C ASN A 204 22.57 3.68 0.14
N PRO A 205 23.59 3.17 0.87
CA PRO A 205 23.58 3.13 2.33
C PRO A 205 23.62 4.52 2.99
N GLU A 206 24.19 5.53 2.33
CA GLU A 206 24.33 6.89 2.84
C GLU A 206 23.07 7.75 2.67
N ALA A 207 22.13 7.32 1.82
CA ALA A 207 21.00 8.17 1.42
C ALA A 207 20.01 8.42 2.57
N ILE A 208 19.57 7.35 3.27
CA ILE A 208 18.66 7.47 4.41
C ILE A 208 19.34 8.22 5.55
N PRO A 209 20.54 7.84 6.02
CA PRO A 209 21.27 8.61 7.05
C PRO A 209 21.46 10.09 6.69
N GLY A 210 21.82 10.40 5.43
CA GLY A 210 21.96 11.77 4.97
C GLY A 210 20.66 12.58 5.08
N LEU A 211 19.52 12.01 4.66
CA LEU A 211 18.21 12.66 4.82
C LEU A 211 17.80 12.83 6.29
N LEU A 212 18.10 11.85 7.16
CA LEU A 212 17.83 11.94 8.59
C LEU A 212 18.67 13.04 9.25
N SER A 213 19.94 13.15 8.88
CA SER A 213 20.83 14.23 9.34
C SER A 213 20.30 15.62 8.92
N VAL A 214 19.73 15.73 7.71
CA VAL A 214 19.07 16.96 7.28
C VAL A 214 17.84 17.22 8.12
N LEU A 215 16.97 16.24 8.32
CA LEU A 215 15.73 16.38 9.08
C LEU A 215 16.00 16.78 10.54
N SER A 216 16.96 16.15 11.21
CA SER A 216 17.32 16.46 12.60
C SER A 216 17.85 17.89 12.77
N SER A 217 18.53 18.43 11.75
CA SER A 217 19.10 19.78 11.76
C SER A 217 18.16 20.86 11.21
N SER A 218 16.96 20.50 10.75
CA SER A 218 16.03 21.43 10.06
C SER A 218 15.00 22.12 10.97
N ALA A 219 15.20 22.07 12.30
CA ALA A 219 14.23 22.57 13.29
C ALA A 219 13.82 24.05 13.14
N HIS A 220 14.57 24.86 12.39
CA HIS A 220 14.30 26.27 12.16
C HIS A 220 14.08 26.63 10.67
N ASP A 221 13.92 25.61 9.80
CA ASP A 221 13.82 25.79 8.36
C ASP A 221 12.64 24.95 7.80
N ALA A 222 11.50 25.61 7.63
CA ALA A 222 10.26 24.97 7.24
C ALA A 222 10.34 24.25 5.88
N ASP A 223 10.99 24.89 4.90
CA ASP A 223 11.10 24.31 3.54
C ASP A 223 12.02 23.10 3.54
N LEU A 224 13.15 23.19 4.24
CA LEU A 224 14.10 22.09 4.36
C LEU A 224 13.48 20.89 5.09
N GLN A 225 12.76 21.16 6.19
CA GLN A 225 12.07 20.12 6.95
C GLN A 225 11.01 19.42 6.11
N GLU A 226 10.18 20.21 5.39
CA GLU A 226 9.15 19.65 4.50
C GLU A 226 9.76 18.83 3.36
N ASP A 227 10.84 19.33 2.72
CA ASP A 227 11.50 18.63 1.64
C ASP A 227 12.11 17.30 2.12
N ALA A 228 12.75 17.27 3.30
CA ALA A 228 13.33 16.05 3.86
C ALA A 228 12.26 15.03 4.23
N VAL A 229 11.20 15.42 4.95
CA VAL A 229 10.07 14.53 5.30
C VAL A 229 9.41 13.99 4.05
N THR A 230 9.19 14.84 3.03
CA THR A 230 8.55 14.41 1.79
C THR A 230 9.44 13.46 0.98
N ALA A 231 10.76 13.67 0.98
CA ALA A 231 11.69 12.72 0.34
C ALA A 231 11.64 11.35 1.01
N ILE A 232 11.63 11.30 2.36
CA ILE A 232 11.50 10.05 3.13
C ILE A 232 10.14 9.38 2.85
N LEU A 233 9.03 10.14 2.79
CA LEU A 233 7.72 9.63 2.41
C LEU A 233 7.75 8.99 1.02
N ASN A 234 8.31 9.69 0.03
CA ASN A 234 8.41 9.18 -1.34
C ASN A 234 9.23 7.88 -1.41
N LEU A 235 10.35 7.80 -0.67
CA LEU A 235 11.16 6.59 -0.59
C LEU A 235 10.39 5.43 0.04
N SER A 236 9.57 5.70 1.04
CA SER A 236 8.77 4.69 1.76
C SER A 236 7.67 4.06 0.91
N ILE A 237 7.39 4.55 -0.30
CA ILE A 237 6.44 3.94 -1.23
C ILE A 237 6.96 2.59 -1.72
N GLU A 238 8.27 2.45 -1.93
CA GLU A 238 8.91 1.23 -2.41
C GLU A 238 9.17 0.27 -1.23
N ASP A 239 8.81 -1.03 -1.38
CA ASP A 239 8.76 -1.97 -0.24
C ASP A 239 10.11 -2.23 0.43
N ARG A 240 11.21 -2.27 -0.34
CA ARG A 240 12.56 -2.44 0.23
C ARG A 240 12.97 -1.23 1.05
N ASN A 241 12.67 -0.03 0.56
CA ASN A 241 12.95 1.21 1.26
C ASN A 241 12.07 1.37 2.50
N LYS A 242 10.78 1.01 2.38
CA LYS A 242 9.82 0.95 3.49
C LYS A 242 10.34 0.13 4.65
N LYS A 243 10.91 -1.05 4.35
CA LYS A 243 11.55 -1.89 5.37
C LYS A 243 12.76 -1.19 5.98
N ARG A 244 13.67 -0.64 5.17
CA ARG A 244 14.89 0.03 5.65
C ARG A 244 14.58 1.24 6.53
N VAL A 245 13.64 2.10 6.12
CA VAL A 245 13.21 3.25 6.91
C VAL A 245 12.50 2.80 8.19
N GLY A 246 11.61 1.81 8.11
CA GLY A 246 10.88 1.28 9.27
C GLY A 246 11.76 0.50 10.26
N ASP A 247 12.85 -0.10 9.79
CA ASP A 247 13.83 -0.77 10.66
C ASP A 247 14.73 0.24 11.40
N ASN A 248 14.88 1.46 10.88
CA ASN A 248 15.65 2.52 11.50
C ASN A 248 14.80 3.26 12.55
N GLU A 249 15.09 3.08 13.83
CA GLU A 249 14.35 3.71 14.95
C GLU A 249 14.46 5.23 14.93
N GLU A 250 15.64 5.77 14.59
CA GLU A 250 15.85 7.22 14.47
C GLU A 250 14.94 7.83 13.40
N ALA A 251 14.81 7.16 12.23
CA ALA A 251 13.90 7.61 11.17
C ALA A 251 12.45 7.67 11.66
N VAL A 252 11.99 6.65 12.39
CA VAL A 252 10.65 6.61 12.94
C VAL A 252 10.44 7.69 13.99
N LEU A 253 11.40 7.90 14.90
CA LEU A 253 11.32 8.96 15.92
C LEU A 253 11.30 10.35 15.30
N LEU A 254 12.11 10.64 14.30
CA LEU A 254 12.11 11.92 13.59
C LEU A 254 10.80 12.17 12.84
N LEU A 255 10.18 11.12 12.26
CA LEU A 255 8.86 11.24 11.64
C LEU A 255 7.76 11.47 12.68
N ILE A 256 7.83 10.82 13.85
CA ILE A 256 6.91 11.04 14.97
C ILE A 256 7.01 12.50 15.44
N ASP A 257 8.23 13.00 15.68
CA ASP A 257 8.45 14.38 16.05
C ASP A 257 7.93 15.35 14.97
N ALA A 258 8.27 15.13 13.70
CA ALA A 258 7.77 15.93 12.59
C ALA A 258 6.23 15.91 12.46
N SER A 259 5.56 14.84 12.87
CA SER A 259 4.09 14.78 12.85
C SER A 259 3.42 15.59 13.96
N SER A 260 4.11 15.81 15.09
CA SER A 260 3.61 16.57 16.24
C SER A 260 4.06 18.05 16.20
N SER A 261 5.35 18.27 15.97
CA SER A 261 6.03 19.55 16.15
C SER A 261 6.55 20.15 14.84
N GLY A 262 6.31 19.52 13.68
CA GLY A 262 6.70 20.05 12.38
C GLY A 262 6.29 21.52 12.19
N ILE A 263 7.20 22.32 11.62
CA ILE A 263 7.06 23.79 11.57
C ILE A 263 5.77 24.20 10.86
N ASN A 264 5.44 23.56 9.74
CA ASN A 264 4.20 23.81 9.02
C ASN A 264 3.27 22.59 9.01
N MET A 265 2.01 22.82 8.69
CA MET A 265 1.00 21.75 8.67
C MET A 265 1.25 20.72 7.58
N GLN A 266 1.90 21.10 6.47
CA GLN A 266 2.25 20.18 5.39
C GLN A 266 3.31 19.18 5.84
N THR A 267 4.32 19.62 6.57
CA THR A 267 5.32 18.74 7.18
C THR A 267 4.66 17.71 8.11
N ARG A 268 3.75 18.17 8.99
CA ARG A 268 3.01 17.29 9.91
C ARG A 268 2.18 16.25 9.15
N SER A 269 1.44 16.66 8.11
CA SER A 269 0.64 15.80 7.24
C SER A 269 1.52 14.76 6.53
N ASN A 270 2.62 15.20 5.90
CA ASN A 270 3.54 14.32 5.18
C ASN A 270 4.23 13.31 6.11
N ALA A 271 4.55 13.71 7.34
CA ALA A 271 5.10 12.82 8.35
C ALA A 271 4.08 11.73 8.77
N ALA A 272 2.82 12.11 9.01
CA ALA A 272 1.75 11.16 9.27
C ALA A 272 1.52 10.21 8.09
N ALA A 273 1.55 10.71 6.85
CA ALA A 273 1.47 9.89 5.64
C ALA A 273 2.66 8.93 5.50
N ALA A 274 3.87 9.35 5.92
CA ALA A 274 5.04 8.47 5.95
C ALA A 274 4.85 7.34 6.98
N LEU A 275 4.41 7.66 8.20
CA LEU A 275 4.09 6.66 9.23
C LEU A 275 2.98 5.70 8.77
N PHE A 276 1.95 6.21 8.09
CA PHE A 276 0.93 5.36 7.45
C PHE A 276 1.55 4.41 6.41
N THR A 277 2.40 4.92 5.53
CA THR A 277 3.06 4.12 4.49
C THR A 277 3.95 3.04 5.12
N LEU A 278 4.71 3.37 6.17
CA LEU A 278 5.54 2.42 6.90
C LEU A 278 4.71 1.34 7.61
N SER A 279 3.51 1.70 8.09
CA SER A 279 2.59 0.77 8.76
C SER A 279 1.94 -0.27 7.84
N ALA A 280 2.19 -0.21 6.52
CA ALA A 280 1.80 -1.27 5.61
C ALA A 280 2.53 -2.60 5.87
N LEU A 281 3.71 -2.56 6.52
CA LEU A 281 4.41 -3.75 6.99
C LEU A 281 4.03 -4.02 8.45
N ASP A 282 3.54 -5.23 8.74
CA ASP A 282 3.10 -5.61 10.09
C ASP A 282 4.21 -5.52 11.12
N SER A 283 5.46 -5.84 10.73
CA SER A 283 6.64 -5.70 11.58
C SER A 283 6.86 -4.26 12.10
N ASN A 284 6.43 -3.25 11.34
CA ASN A 284 6.59 -1.86 11.72
C ASN A 284 5.49 -1.37 12.66
N LYS A 285 4.28 -1.94 12.60
CA LYS A 285 3.11 -1.43 13.33
C LYS A 285 3.32 -1.37 14.84
N ILE A 286 3.84 -2.46 15.43
CA ILE A 286 4.10 -2.52 16.87
C ILE A 286 5.25 -1.58 17.24
N LYS A 287 6.33 -1.55 16.43
CA LYS A 287 7.48 -0.68 16.65
C LYS A 287 7.09 0.80 16.65
N ILE A 288 6.34 1.24 15.62
CA ILE A 288 5.89 2.64 15.48
C ILE A 288 5.08 3.07 16.71
N VAL A 289 4.16 2.23 17.19
CA VAL A 289 3.34 2.55 18.37
C VAL A 289 4.17 2.55 19.64
N ARG A 290 5.09 1.58 19.81
CA ARG A 290 6.01 1.51 20.96
C ARG A 290 6.91 2.76 21.06
N LEU A 291 7.29 3.35 19.93
CA LEU A 291 8.08 4.59 19.87
C LEU A 291 7.23 5.87 20.12
N GLY A 292 5.93 5.73 20.40
CA GLY A 292 5.07 6.84 20.83
C GLY A 292 4.28 7.54 19.73
N ALA A 293 4.19 6.97 18.51
CA ALA A 293 3.49 7.59 17.39
C ALA A 293 2.00 7.86 17.66
N MET A 294 1.36 7.07 18.53
CA MET A 294 -0.08 7.19 18.72
C MET A 294 -0.48 8.56 19.25
N ARG A 295 0.24 9.08 20.23
CA ARG A 295 -0.01 10.40 20.82
C ARG A 295 0.08 11.53 19.77
N SER A 296 1.15 11.54 18.97
CA SER A 296 1.34 12.56 17.93
C SER A 296 0.26 12.49 16.85
N LEU A 297 -0.10 11.28 16.43
CA LEU A 297 -1.14 11.06 15.43
C LEU A 297 -2.53 11.44 15.94
N VAL A 298 -2.89 11.14 17.19
CA VAL A 298 -4.16 11.55 17.80
C VAL A 298 -4.21 13.08 17.95
N GLY A 299 -3.13 13.72 18.39
CA GLY A 299 -3.03 15.17 18.42
C GLY A 299 -3.21 15.81 17.04
N LEU A 300 -2.63 15.23 15.99
CA LEU A 300 -2.79 15.69 14.62
C LEU A 300 -4.22 15.44 14.08
N LEU A 301 -4.85 14.32 14.44
CA LEU A 301 -6.25 14.03 14.14
C LEU A 301 -7.19 15.09 14.77
N GLU A 302 -6.88 15.56 15.96
CA GLU A 302 -7.67 16.54 16.69
C GLU A 302 -7.48 17.98 16.16
N HIS A 303 -6.24 18.40 15.92
CA HIS A 303 -5.90 19.80 15.69
C HIS A 303 -5.40 20.12 14.28
N GLY A 304 -5.21 19.09 13.44
CA GLY A 304 -4.68 19.24 12.08
C GLY A 304 -5.66 19.90 11.09
N SER A 305 -5.14 20.26 9.92
CA SER A 305 -5.99 20.56 8.75
C SER A 305 -6.77 19.32 8.31
N LEU A 306 -7.78 19.46 7.47
CA LEU A 306 -8.58 18.34 7.00
C LEU A 306 -7.72 17.23 6.33
N SER A 307 -6.71 17.61 5.55
CA SER A 307 -5.75 16.68 4.96
C SER A 307 -4.93 15.96 6.03
N ALA A 308 -4.37 16.73 6.99
CA ALA A 308 -3.57 16.15 8.07
C ALA A 308 -4.39 15.22 8.97
N LYS A 309 -5.65 15.56 9.25
CA LYS A 309 -6.60 14.70 9.96
C LYS A 309 -6.83 13.37 9.21
N LYS A 310 -6.98 13.44 7.89
CA LYS A 310 -7.15 12.25 7.05
C LYS A 310 -5.91 11.35 7.07
N ASP A 311 -4.71 11.93 6.94
CA ASP A 311 -3.46 11.18 6.98
C ASP A 311 -3.23 10.54 8.35
N ALA A 312 -3.46 11.30 9.43
CA ALA A 312 -3.38 10.82 10.81
C ALA A 312 -4.38 9.69 11.08
N GLY A 313 -5.65 9.88 10.70
CA GLY A 313 -6.70 8.87 10.85
C GLY A 313 -6.38 7.58 10.11
N SER A 314 -5.84 7.68 8.89
CA SER A 314 -5.39 6.53 8.10
C SER A 314 -4.23 5.79 8.77
N ALA A 315 -3.27 6.53 9.33
CA ALA A 315 -2.15 5.95 10.07
C ALA A 315 -2.63 5.24 11.34
N ILE A 316 -3.47 5.88 12.16
CA ILE A 316 -4.04 5.28 13.38
C ILE A 316 -4.82 4.01 13.02
N PHE A 317 -5.67 4.07 11.99
CA PHE A 317 -6.45 2.90 11.57
C PHE A 317 -5.54 1.74 11.15
N SER A 318 -4.54 1.99 10.31
CA SER A 318 -3.57 0.98 9.88
C SER A 318 -2.82 0.36 11.07
N LEU A 319 -2.34 1.19 11.98
CA LEU A 319 -1.64 0.74 13.19
C LEU A 319 -2.55 -0.11 14.09
N CYS A 320 -3.84 0.24 14.22
CA CYS A 320 -4.84 -0.46 15.04
C CYS A 320 -5.39 -1.74 14.39
N THR A 321 -4.99 -2.11 13.17
CA THR A 321 -5.27 -3.45 12.64
C THR A 321 -4.60 -4.53 13.51
N VAL A 322 -3.46 -4.22 14.11
CA VAL A 322 -2.83 -5.03 15.17
C VAL A 322 -3.54 -4.79 16.50
N ARG A 323 -3.98 -5.88 17.13
CA ARG A 323 -4.84 -5.81 18.33
C ARG A 323 -4.18 -5.09 19.51
N GLU A 324 -2.90 -5.35 19.72
CA GLU A 324 -2.11 -4.78 20.83
C GLU A 324 -2.05 -3.26 20.79
N ASN A 325 -2.07 -2.67 19.59
CA ASN A 325 -2.00 -1.23 19.40
C ASN A 325 -3.31 -0.50 19.77
N ARG A 326 -4.45 -1.21 19.80
CA ARG A 326 -5.76 -0.60 20.06
C ARG A 326 -5.89 -0.08 21.49
N ALA A 327 -5.29 -0.79 22.46
CA ALA A 327 -5.27 -0.33 23.84
C ALA A 327 -4.55 1.01 23.97
N VAL A 328 -3.41 1.16 23.28
CA VAL A 328 -2.67 2.43 23.26
C VAL A 328 -3.48 3.52 22.56
N ALA A 329 -4.16 3.21 21.45
CA ALA A 329 -5.00 4.18 20.76
C ALA A 329 -6.20 4.63 21.64
N ALA A 330 -6.80 3.71 22.39
CA ALA A 330 -7.87 4.03 23.34
C ALA A 330 -7.35 4.95 24.45
N SER A 331 -6.24 4.61 25.10
CA SER A 331 -5.66 5.41 26.19
C SER A 331 -5.17 6.80 25.74
N GLU A 332 -4.79 6.98 24.49
CA GLU A 332 -4.45 8.29 23.92
C GLU A 332 -5.66 9.08 23.40
N GLY A 333 -6.89 8.58 23.63
CA GLY A 333 -8.15 9.30 23.35
C GLY A 333 -8.61 9.26 21.90
N ALA A 334 -8.09 8.34 21.06
CA ALA A 334 -8.46 8.23 19.65
C ALA A 334 -9.97 8.05 19.44
N ALA A 335 -10.67 7.35 20.37
CA ALA A 335 -12.10 7.15 20.29
C ALA A 335 -12.89 8.46 20.50
N VAL A 336 -12.52 9.26 21.48
CA VAL A 336 -13.18 10.55 21.77
C VAL A 336 -12.99 11.53 20.63
N VAL A 337 -11.75 11.64 20.11
CA VAL A 337 -11.45 12.52 18.97
C VAL A 337 -12.25 12.09 17.73
N SER A 338 -12.29 10.79 17.44
CA SER A 338 -13.06 10.26 16.29
C SER A 338 -14.56 10.51 16.44
N LEU A 339 -15.12 10.33 17.65
CA LEU A 339 -16.53 10.67 17.91
C LEU A 339 -16.81 12.14 17.70
N ARG A 340 -15.90 13.03 18.13
CA ARG A 340 -16.03 14.47 17.92
C ARG A 340 -16.07 14.82 16.43
N MET A 341 -15.23 14.16 15.63
CA MET A 341 -15.23 14.34 14.18
C MET A 341 -16.54 13.88 13.54
N VAL A 342 -17.09 12.73 13.96
CA VAL A 342 -18.43 12.28 13.53
C VAL A 342 -19.49 13.32 13.84
N LYS A 343 -19.52 13.87 15.07
CA LYS A 343 -20.45 14.93 15.49
C LYS A 343 -20.31 16.22 14.68
N GLN A 344 -19.12 16.53 14.21
CA GLN A 344 -18.82 17.70 13.36
C GLN A 344 -19.09 17.44 11.86
N GLY A 345 -19.44 16.22 11.47
CA GLY A 345 -19.62 15.85 10.05
C GLY A 345 -18.29 15.74 9.28
N LEU A 346 -17.15 15.64 9.98
CA LEU A 346 -15.82 15.57 9.38
C LEU A 346 -15.33 14.13 9.29
N LEU A 347 -14.90 13.69 8.10
CA LEU A 347 -14.34 12.35 7.85
C LEU A 347 -15.19 11.25 8.52
N VAL A 348 -16.50 11.33 8.37
CA VAL A 348 -17.47 10.51 9.12
C VAL A 348 -17.23 9.02 8.87
N ALA A 349 -17.05 8.62 7.63
CA ALA A 349 -16.87 7.21 7.27
C ALA A 349 -15.57 6.62 7.85
N GLU A 350 -14.47 7.37 7.76
CA GLU A 350 -13.16 6.98 8.30
C GLU A 350 -13.19 6.94 9.82
N SER A 351 -13.82 7.94 10.46
CA SER A 351 -13.96 8.00 11.91
C SER A 351 -14.82 6.87 12.46
N LEU A 352 -15.93 6.53 11.79
CA LEU A 352 -16.78 5.39 12.16
C LEU A 352 -16.05 4.05 12.02
N ALA A 353 -15.20 3.90 10.99
CA ALA A 353 -14.39 2.70 10.83
C ALA A 353 -13.38 2.55 11.99
N LEU A 354 -12.73 3.65 12.39
CA LEU A 354 -11.82 3.66 13.53
C LEU A 354 -12.55 3.38 14.85
N LEU A 355 -13.71 3.99 15.07
CA LEU A 355 -14.56 3.73 16.25
C LEU A 355 -14.98 2.26 16.31
N ALA A 356 -15.40 1.64 15.21
CA ALA A 356 -15.76 0.23 15.17
C ALA A 356 -14.60 -0.70 15.55
N LEU A 357 -13.37 -0.30 15.21
CA LEU A 357 -12.16 -1.04 15.56
C LEU A 357 -11.81 -0.90 17.06
N LEU A 358 -11.96 0.30 17.61
CA LEU A 358 -11.62 0.62 19.00
C LEU A 358 -12.72 0.21 20.01
N SER A 359 -13.99 0.18 19.61
CA SER A 359 -15.12 -0.08 20.50
C SER A 359 -15.11 -1.45 21.17
N SER A 360 -14.25 -2.37 20.74
CA SER A 360 -14.01 -3.66 21.40
C SER A 360 -13.18 -3.55 22.70
N TYR A 361 -12.59 -2.37 22.94
CA TYR A 361 -11.85 -2.08 24.18
C TYR A 361 -12.75 -1.37 25.17
N GLU A 362 -12.70 -1.79 26.41
CA GLU A 362 -13.61 -1.33 27.45
C GLU A 362 -13.46 0.17 27.73
N GLU A 363 -12.23 0.66 27.77
CA GLU A 363 -11.92 2.09 27.95
C GLU A 363 -12.55 2.94 26.85
N ALA A 364 -12.34 2.56 25.59
CA ALA A 364 -12.93 3.27 24.45
C ALA A 364 -14.47 3.20 24.47
N ALA A 365 -15.04 2.03 24.78
CA ALA A 365 -16.48 1.87 24.88
C ALA A 365 -17.07 2.70 26.04
N HIS A 366 -16.34 2.83 27.16
CA HIS A 366 -16.72 3.69 28.27
C HIS A 366 -16.72 5.17 27.88
N GLU A 367 -15.64 5.64 27.29
CA GLU A 367 -15.54 7.04 26.82
C GLU A 367 -16.63 7.37 25.80
N LEU A 368 -16.91 6.47 24.85
CA LEU A 368 -18.00 6.67 23.89
C LEU A 368 -19.36 6.75 24.55
N ALA A 369 -19.60 5.93 25.59
CA ALA A 369 -20.85 5.99 26.37
C ALA A 369 -21.02 7.34 27.08
N GLU A 370 -19.98 7.82 27.76
CA GLU A 370 -20.04 9.07 28.56
C GLU A 370 -20.08 10.32 27.66
N ASN A 371 -19.49 10.28 26.48
CA ASN A 371 -19.49 11.42 25.57
C ASN A 371 -20.69 11.44 24.59
N GLY A 372 -21.81 10.75 24.92
CA GLY A 372 -23.02 10.77 24.10
C GLY A 372 -22.85 10.10 22.72
N GLY A 373 -21.98 9.10 22.65
CA GLY A 373 -21.70 8.37 21.40
C GLY A 373 -22.91 7.58 20.92
N VAL A 374 -23.68 6.97 21.85
CA VAL A 374 -24.84 6.14 21.47
C VAL A 374 -25.87 6.95 20.70
N LEU A 375 -26.30 8.10 21.23
CA LEU A 375 -27.30 8.95 20.56
C LEU A 375 -26.80 9.45 19.20
N CYS A 376 -25.54 9.89 19.10
CA CYS A 376 -24.95 10.32 17.85
C CYS A 376 -24.94 9.20 16.81
N LEU A 377 -24.62 7.97 17.21
CA LEU A 377 -24.54 6.83 16.31
C LEU A 377 -25.92 6.31 15.90
N LEU A 378 -26.92 6.38 16.78
CA LEU A 378 -28.32 6.07 16.44
C LEU A 378 -28.84 7.05 15.37
N GLN A 379 -28.51 8.35 15.47
CA GLN A 379 -28.82 9.31 14.42
C GLN A 379 -28.16 8.93 13.09
N ILE A 380 -26.89 8.49 13.08
CA ILE A 380 -26.23 8.00 11.86
C ILE A 380 -26.92 6.77 11.29
N LEU A 381 -27.40 5.83 12.13
CA LEU A 381 -28.13 4.67 11.68
C LEU A 381 -29.42 5.05 10.95
N ARG A 382 -30.13 6.04 11.46
CA ARG A 382 -31.38 6.54 10.88
C ARG A 382 -31.17 7.34 9.60
N GLU A 383 -30.23 8.28 9.60
CA GLU A 383 -30.13 9.33 8.59
C GLU A 383 -29.08 9.07 7.49
N SER A 384 -28.06 8.26 7.74
CA SER A 384 -26.98 8.08 6.78
C SER A 384 -27.44 7.27 5.55
N PRO A 385 -27.16 7.74 4.32
CA PRO A 385 -27.38 6.94 3.11
C PRO A 385 -26.30 5.88 2.87
N CYS A 386 -25.20 5.92 3.64
CA CYS A 386 -24.05 5.04 3.44
C CYS A 386 -24.18 3.78 4.30
N GLU A 387 -24.39 2.62 3.65
CA GLU A 387 -24.52 1.32 4.31
C GLU A 387 -23.30 0.96 5.17
N ARG A 388 -22.09 1.28 4.72
CA ARG A 388 -20.87 1.03 5.48
C ARG A 388 -20.80 1.89 6.75
N SER A 389 -21.30 3.11 6.70
CA SER A 389 -21.38 3.99 7.88
C SER A 389 -22.39 3.45 8.89
N LYS A 390 -23.56 2.98 8.44
CA LYS A 390 -24.55 2.32 9.28
C LYS A 390 -23.99 1.04 9.91
N GLU A 391 -23.29 0.21 9.12
CA GLU A 391 -22.65 -1.01 9.62
C GLU A 391 -21.66 -0.72 10.74
N ASN A 392 -20.75 0.24 10.53
CA ASN A 392 -19.78 0.61 11.56
C ASN A 392 -20.47 1.22 12.80
N ALA A 393 -21.47 2.07 12.62
CA ALA A 393 -22.22 2.68 13.72
C ALA A 393 -22.92 1.64 14.59
N VAL A 394 -23.63 0.67 14.00
CA VAL A 394 -24.30 -0.38 14.80
C VAL A 394 -23.32 -1.30 15.52
N VAL A 395 -22.12 -1.55 14.93
CA VAL A 395 -21.06 -2.30 15.62
C VAL A 395 -20.64 -1.58 16.89
N VAL A 396 -20.45 -0.25 16.81
CA VAL A 396 -20.07 0.56 17.98
C VAL A 396 -21.17 0.59 19.00
N VAL A 397 -22.42 0.88 18.61
CA VAL A 397 -23.59 0.87 19.52
C VAL A 397 -23.72 -0.47 20.23
N HIS A 398 -23.62 -1.57 19.48
CA HIS A 398 -23.65 -2.91 20.05
C HIS A 398 -22.55 -3.11 21.10
N SER A 399 -21.29 -2.75 20.80
CA SER A 399 -20.16 -2.91 21.73
C SER A 399 -20.32 -2.06 22.98
N VAL A 400 -20.76 -0.81 22.84
CA VAL A 400 -20.99 0.10 23.95
C VAL A 400 -22.13 -0.39 24.87
N CYS A 401 -23.19 -1.00 24.30
CA CYS A 401 -24.37 -1.42 25.04
C CYS A 401 -24.27 -2.82 25.68
N VAL A 402 -23.20 -3.60 25.41
CA VAL A 402 -23.05 -4.97 25.89
C VAL A 402 -23.28 -5.08 27.41
N ASP A 403 -22.64 -4.22 28.20
CA ASP A 403 -22.66 -4.28 29.67
C ASP A 403 -23.26 -3.01 30.34
N ARG A 404 -23.86 -2.09 29.53
CA ARG A 404 -24.32 -0.77 29.99
C ARG A 404 -25.85 -0.65 29.90
N ARG A 405 -26.59 -1.07 30.92
CA ARG A 405 -28.06 -1.02 30.95
C ARG A 405 -28.64 0.39 30.68
N ARG A 406 -27.98 1.44 31.19
CA ARG A 406 -28.42 2.83 30.93
C ARG A 406 -28.41 3.18 29.44
N LYS A 407 -27.41 2.71 28.70
CA LYS A 407 -27.29 2.96 27.27
C LYS A 407 -28.29 2.15 26.44
N LEU A 408 -28.70 0.99 26.92
CA LEU A 408 -29.80 0.23 26.33
C LEU A 408 -31.16 0.98 26.43
N LYS A 409 -31.34 1.85 27.43
CA LYS A 409 -32.52 2.72 27.47
C LYS A 409 -32.56 3.73 26.33
N GLU A 410 -31.43 4.39 26.03
CA GLU A 410 -31.32 5.29 24.88
C GLU A 410 -31.63 4.56 23.55
N VAL A 411 -31.15 3.34 23.41
CA VAL A 411 -31.43 2.49 22.22
C VAL A 411 -32.91 2.08 22.16
N ARG A 412 -33.54 1.79 23.30
CA ARG A 412 -34.96 1.47 23.36
C ARG A 412 -35.84 2.66 22.95
N GLU A 413 -35.58 3.84 23.48
CA GLU A 413 -36.27 5.07 23.12
C GLU A 413 -36.19 5.36 21.61
N GLU A 414 -35.05 5.17 21.01
CA GLU A 414 -34.87 5.30 19.56
C GLU A 414 -35.66 4.25 18.78
N GLU A 415 -35.63 2.97 19.24
CA GLU A 415 -36.35 1.88 18.57
C GLU A 415 -37.86 2.05 18.68
N ASP A 416 -38.38 2.43 19.86
CA ASP A 416 -39.80 2.65 20.09
C ASP A 416 -40.35 3.83 19.26
N LEU A 417 -39.53 4.85 18.99
CA LEU A 417 -39.94 6.00 18.22
C LEU A 417 -39.78 5.83 16.70
N TYR A 418 -38.72 5.18 16.26
CA TYR A 418 -38.31 5.19 14.85
C TYR A 418 -38.14 3.82 14.22
N GLY A 419 -38.08 2.74 14.99
CA GLY A 419 -37.83 1.39 14.47
C GLY A 419 -36.46 1.20 13.81
N THR A 420 -35.48 2.04 14.19
CA THR A 420 -34.17 2.16 13.51
C THR A 420 -33.43 0.82 13.42
N LEU A 421 -33.45 0.00 14.50
CA LEU A 421 -32.79 -1.30 14.51
C LEU A 421 -33.59 -2.35 13.76
N SER A 422 -34.93 -2.32 13.85
CA SER A 422 -35.81 -3.21 13.10
C SER A 422 -35.67 -3.01 11.59
N ASP A 423 -35.60 -1.75 11.13
CA ASP A 423 -35.33 -1.44 9.73
C ASP A 423 -33.94 -1.96 9.30
N LEU A 424 -32.92 -1.73 10.14
CA LEU A 424 -31.55 -2.18 9.85
C LEU A 424 -31.41 -3.70 9.83
N GLU A 425 -32.18 -4.44 10.66
CA GLU A 425 -32.25 -5.89 10.63
C GLU A 425 -32.81 -6.41 9.30
N HIS A 426 -33.74 -5.70 8.68
CA HIS A 426 -34.37 -6.11 7.41
C HIS A 426 -33.53 -5.74 6.19
N VAL A 427 -32.99 -4.50 6.14
CA VAL A 427 -32.42 -3.92 4.92
C VAL A 427 -30.89 -3.78 4.98
N GLY A 428 -30.26 -3.91 6.14
CA GLY A 428 -28.84 -3.68 6.34
C GLY A 428 -27.94 -4.75 5.72
N THR A 429 -26.64 -4.48 5.72
CA THR A 429 -25.60 -5.48 5.37
C THR A 429 -25.69 -6.70 6.30
N PRO A 430 -25.19 -7.87 5.88
CA PRO A 430 -25.23 -9.08 6.73
C PRO A 430 -24.62 -8.86 8.13
N ARG A 431 -23.56 -8.06 8.23
CA ARG A 431 -22.93 -7.73 9.52
C ARG A 431 -23.80 -6.78 10.34
N ALA A 432 -24.38 -5.76 9.72
CA ALA A 432 -25.28 -4.81 10.36
C ALA A 432 -26.53 -5.50 10.90
N ARG A 433 -27.15 -6.36 10.10
CA ARG A 433 -28.34 -7.16 10.48
C ARG A 433 -28.07 -8.01 11.72
N ARG A 434 -26.97 -8.75 11.76
CA ARG A 434 -26.59 -9.57 12.95
C ARG A 434 -26.42 -8.72 14.22
N LYS A 435 -25.84 -7.52 14.08
CA LYS A 435 -25.61 -6.61 15.23
C LYS A 435 -26.92 -5.96 15.68
N ALA A 436 -27.79 -5.56 14.77
CA ALA A 436 -29.12 -5.05 15.06
C ALA A 436 -29.98 -6.11 15.77
N ALA A 437 -30.05 -7.34 15.25
CA ALA A 437 -30.72 -8.47 15.90
C ALA A 437 -30.22 -8.71 17.33
N GLY A 438 -28.90 -8.68 17.54
CA GLY A 438 -28.30 -8.84 18.87
C GLY A 438 -28.69 -7.73 19.86
N LEU A 439 -28.87 -6.48 19.41
CA LEU A 439 -29.39 -5.39 20.23
C LEU A 439 -30.87 -5.55 20.53
N LEU A 440 -31.70 -5.88 19.52
CA LEU A 440 -33.14 -6.13 19.67
C LEU A 440 -33.41 -7.26 20.68
N ASP A 441 -32.66 -8.35 20.61
CA ASP A 441 -32.77 -9.45 21.59
C ASP A 441 -32.47 -9.01 23.05
N ARG A 442 -31.48 -8.11 23.19
CA ARG A 442 -31.16 -7.55 24.52
C ARG A 442 -32.26 -6.64 25.04
N LEU A 443 -32.84 -5.80 24.16
CA LEU A 443 -33.97 -4.96 24.49
C LEU A 443 -35.17 -5.81 24.98
N ARG A 444 -35.50 -6.93 24.30
CA ARG A 444 -36.54 -7.87 24.70
C ARG A 444 -36.27 -8.46 26.06
N LYS A 445 -35.05 -8.96 26.33
CA LYS A 445 -34.67 -9.58 27.63
C LYS A 445 -34.71 -8.60 28.80
N THR A 446 -34.34 -7.32 28.57
CA THR A 446 -34.39 -6.29 29.62
C THR A 446 -35.81 -5.79 29.91
N GLY A 447 -36.75 -5.90 28.95
CA GLY A 447 -38.18 -5.56 29.15
C GLY A 447 -38.93 -6.55 29.99
N HIS A 448 -38.60 -7.84 29.96
CA HIS A 448 -39.27 -8.89 30.78
C HIS A 448 -38.92 -8.83 32.26
N ASN A 449 -37.72 -8.31 32.63
CA ASN A 449 -37.30 -8.25 34.03
C ASN A 449 -37.93 -7.08 34.83
N THR A 450 -38.62 -6.15 34.18
CA THR A 450 -39.31 -5.02 34.84
C THR A 450 -40.74 -5.36 35.26
N HIS A 451 -41.33 -6.49 34.79
CA HIS A 451 -42.68 -6.91 35.14
C HIS A 451 -42.75 -7.89 36.31
N TYR A 452 -41.62 -8.30 36.90
CA TYR A 452 -41.60 -9.24 38.06
C TYR A 452 -41.20 -8.58 39.39
N SER A 453 -41.17 -7.26 39.49
CA SER A 453 -40.89 -6.53 40.73
C SER A 453 -42.01 -5.51 40.99
N CYS A 454 -43.22 -6.01 41.21
CA CYS A 454 -44.34 -5.31 41.85
C CYS A 454 -44.95 -6.23 42.90
#